data_d018fcc32b4b6bf7d46ca9fd28fe23ae
#
_entry.id   d018fcc32b4b6bf7d46ca9fd28fe23ae
#
_cell.length_a   1.000
_cell.length_b   1.000
_cell.length_c   1.000
_cell.angle_alpha   90.00
_cell.angle_beta   90.00
_cell.angle_gamma   90.00
#
_symmetry.space_group_name_H-M   'P 1'
#
loop_
_entity.id
_entity.type
_entity.pdbx_description
1 polymer ?
#
loop_
_entity_poly.entity_id
_entity_poly.type
_entity_poly.pdbx_seq_one_letter_code
_entity_poly.pdbx_strand_id
1 'polypeptide(L)'
;VSALLYYTHNAKPRAFMEPFYRRHRELAAALGHQWIAVVREPFGDDDTRLDPQDGDPKYADIYRRILAGLDRVAGPDDTMVYLIEDDVIYCRDHFDQPPRGLQVFYNLNLAYMCSGGYYWHLKGAIALSQLCGSLAAMRLAFRTKLLECLERRLACVEPAGKGYVTGTFHTHIPNLDIRSGYNATWRTPEGAVMLQTMPGWKPWADMWARYGGGLGQ
;
A
#
# COMPACT_ATOMS: atom_id res chain seq x y z
N VAL A 1 3.86 17.37 9.04
CA VAL A 1 2.68 16.86 8.29
C VAL A 1 3.20 15.80 7.35
N SER A 2 2.57 14.63 7.34
CA SER A 2 2.91 13.53 6.42
C SER A 2 1.85 13.41 5.32
N ALA A 3 2.08 12.56 4.32
CA ALA A 3 1.13 12.30 3.25
C ALA A 3 0.82 10.80 3.13
N LEU A 4 -0.43 10.45 2.95
CA LEU A 4 -0.90 9.14 2.53
C LEU A 4 -1.16 9.18 1.03
N LEU A 5 -0.37 8.44 0.28
CA LEU A 5 -0.46 8.35 -1.17
C LEU A 5 -1.16 7.04 -1.57
N TYR A 6 -2.43 7.14 -1.90
CA TYR A 6 -3.23 6.07 -2.46
C TYR A 6 -3.03 5.98 -3.97
N TYR A 7 -2.70 4.81 -4.47
CA TYR A 7 -2.53 4.56 -5.89
C TYR A 7 -3.21 3.24 -6.28
N THR A 8 -3.91 3.26 -7.38
CA THR A 8 -4.51 2.03 -7.94
C THR A 8 -4.72 2.16 -9.45
N HIS A 9 -4.58 1.06 -10.14
CA HIS A 9 -4.94 0.94 -11.57
C HIS A 9 -6.38 0.47 -11.76
N ASN A 10 -7.16 0.42 -10.70
CA ASN A 10 -8.57 0.03 -10.69
C ASN A 10 -8.83 -1.35 -11.36
N ALA A 11 -7.92 -2.31 -11.16
CA ALA A 11 -8.09 -3.67 -11.70
C ALA A 11 -9.16 -4.48 -10.96
N LYS A 12 -9.54 -4.03 -9.76
CA LYS A 12 -10.57 -4.67 -8.94
C LYS A 12 -11.90 -3.94 -9.11
N PRO A 13 -13.05 -4.60 -8.86
CA PRO A 13 -14.34 -3.94 -8.90
C PRO A 13 -14.41 -2.73 -7.95
N ARG A 14 -15.05 -1.64 -8.39
CA ARG A 14 -15.22 -0.42 -7.58
C ARG A 14 -15.84 -0.71 -6.22
N ALA A 15 -16.86 -1.57 -6.18
CA ALA A 15 -17.54 -1.97 -4.94
C ALA A 15 -16.61 -2.61 -3.91
N PHE A 16 -15.52 -3.24 -4.37
CA PHE A 16 -14.48 -3.77 -3.48
C PHE A 16 -13.54 -2.67 -2.99
N MET A 17 -13.06 -1.80 -3.89
CA MET A 17 -12.02 -0.81 -3.58
C MET A 17 -12.55 0.39 -2.79
N GLU A 18 -13.78 0.84 -3.07
CA GLU A 18 -14.33 2.07 -2.50
C GLU A 18 -14.40 2.09 -0.97
N PRO A 19 -14.74 1.00 -0.26
CA PRO A 19 -14.66 0.95 1.19
C PRO A 19 -13.26 1.20 1.76
N PHE A 20 -12.22 0.66 1.13
CA PHE A 20 -10.82 0.89 1.53
C PHE A 20 -10.42 2.35 1.26
N TYR A 21 -10.74 2.86 0.08
CA TYR A 21 -10.51 4.26 -0.27
C TYR A 21 -11.10 5.21 0.77
N ARG A 22 -12.39 5.06 1.10
CA ARG A 22 -13.09 5.90 2.09
C ARG A 22 -12.44 5.82 3.47
N ARG A 23 -12.17 4.59 3.93
CA ARG A 23 -11.54 4.39 5.24
C ARG A 23 -10.16 5.02 5.32
N HIS A 24 -9.31 4.84 4.30
CA HIS A 24 -7.96 5.43 4.32
C HIS A 24 -8.00 6.96 4.24
N ARG A 25 -8.96 7.53 3.50
CA ARG A 25 -9.20 8.97 3.47
C ARG A 25 -9.64 9.51 4.84
N GLU A 26 -10.56 8.82 5.51
CA GLU A 26 -10.96 9.14 6.89
C GLU A 26 -9.80 9.01 7.87
N LEU A 27 -8.97 7.98 7.74
CA LEU A 27 -7.78 7.79 8.55
C LEU A 27 -6.77 8.93 8.34
N ALA A 28 -6.51 9.34 7.10
CA ALA A 28 -5.64 10.47 6.80
C ALA A 28 -6.12 11.74 7.48
N ALA A 29 -7.42 12.03 7.39
CA ALA A 29 -8.03 13.18 8.06
C ALA A 29 -7.91 13.09 9.59
N ALA A 30 -8.18 11.93 10.19
CA ALA A 30 -8.08 11.72 11.63
C ALA A 30 -6.64 11.85 12.18
N LEU A 31 -5.64 11.57 11.34
CA LEU A 31 -4.21 11.70 11.68
C LEU A 31 -3.62 13.07 11.31
N GLY A 32 -4.40 13.94 10.65
CA GLY A 32 -3.91 15.24 10.16
C GLY A 32 -2.90 15.13 9.02
N HIS A 33 -2.98 14.06 8.23
CA HIS A 33 -2.13 13.83 7.08
C HIS A 33 -2.77 14.34 5.79
N GLN A 34 -1.94 14.70 4.81
CA GLN A 34 -2.41 14.96 3.46
C GLN A 34 -2.95 13.64 2.86
N TRP A 35 -4.10 13.72 2.19
CA TRP A 35 -4.62 12.63 1.37
C TRP A 35 -4.36 12.94 -0.11
N ILE A 36 -3.71 12.02 -0.81
CA ILE A 36 -3.42 12.13 -2.22
C ILE A 36 -3.82 10.81 -2.88
N ALA A 37 -4.71 10.87 -3.85
CA ALA A 37 -5.12 9.68 -4.60
C ALA A 37 -4.79 9.85 -6.09
N VAL A 38 -4.13 8.84 -6.66
CA VAL A 38 -3.84 8.75 -8.10
C VAL A 38 -4.41 7.44 -8.62
N VAL A 39 -5.43 7.55 -9.42
CA VAL A 39 -6.29 6.44 -9.82
C VAL A 39 -6.58 6.47 -11.32
N ARG A 40 -7.02 5.37 -11.89
CA ARG A 40 -7.52 5.34 -13.26
C ARG A 40 -8.95 5.87 -13.33
N GLU A 41 -9.80 5.47 -12.39
CA GLU A 41 -11.19 5.90 -12.28
C GLU A 41 -11.38 6.58 -10.91
N PRO A 42 -11.63 7.91 -10.88
CA PRO A 42 -11.78 8.66 -9.65
C PRO A 42 -12.91 8.16 -8.74
N PHE A 43 -12.67 8.16 -7.43
CA PHE A 43 -13.67 7.94 -6.39
C PHE A 43 -14.23 9.25 -5.85
N GLY A 44 -13.45 10.33 -5.93
CA GLY A 44 -13.78 11.68 -5.48
C GLY A 44 -13.22 12.75 -6.41
N ASP A 45 -13.71 13.98 -6.24
CA ASP A 45 -13.37 15.12 -7.11
C ASP A 45 -11.90 15.55 -6.99
N ASP A 46 -11.28 15.28 -5.83
CA ASP A 46 -9.87 15.64 -5.56
C ASP A 46 -8.87 14.62 -6.11
N ASP A 47 -9.35 13.49 -6.64
CA ASP A 47 -8.51 12.43 -7.14
C ASP A 47 -7.81 12.84 -8.45
N THR A 48 -6.57 12.43 -8.59
CA THR A 48 -5.85 12.59 -9.85
C THR A 48 -6.11 11.38 -10.74
N ARG A 49 -6.74 11.61 -11.88
CA ARG A 49 -6.87 10.59 -12.91
C ARG A 49 -5.55 10.46 -13.67
N LEU A 50 -5.09 9.22 -13.82
CA LEU A 50 -3.96 8.90 -14.69
C LEU A 50 -4.29 7.64 -15.48
N ASP A 51 -4.34 7.81 -16.80
CA ASP A 51 -4.57 6.69 -17.73
C ASP A 51 -3.23 5.98 -18.02
N PRO A 52 -3.24 4.65 -18.23
CA PRO A 52 -2.05 3.91 -18.67
C PRO A 52 -1.52 4.46 -20.02
N GLN A 53 -0.22 4.38 -20.21
CA GLN A 53 0.40 4.70 -21.49
C GLN A 53 0.54 3.42 -22.32
N ASP A 54 0.11 3.50 -23.59
CA ASP A 54 0.22 2.38 -24.51
C ASP A 54 1.69 1.98 -24.72
N GLY A 55 1.94 0.68 -24.68
CA GLY A 55 3.28 0.12 -24.83
C GLY A 55 4.16 0.14 -23.59
N ASP A 56 3.69 0.68 -22.48
CA ASP A 56 4.43 0.63 -21.21
C ASP A 56 4.63 -0.82 -20.71
N PRO A 57 5.78 -1.14 -20.12
CA PRO A 57 5.98 -2.38 -19.39
C PRO A 57 5.00 -2.50 -18.21
N LYS A 58 4.71 -3.74 -17.80
CA LYS A 58 3.69 -4.09 -16.79
C LYS A 58 3.64 -3.20 -15.54
N TYR A 59 4.80 -2.77 -15.02
CA TYR A 59 4.86 -2.01 -13.76
C TYR A 59 5.08 -0.50 -13.95
N ALA A 60 5.29 -0.03 -15.19
CA ALA A 60 5.53 1.39 -15.45
C ALA A 60 4.35 2.27 -15.02
N ASP A 61 3.12 1.80 -15.23
CA ASP A 61 1.90 2.49 -14.83
C ASP A 61 1.85 2.72 -13.29
N ILE A 62 2.21 1.72 -12.50
CA ILE A 62 2.28 1.85 -11.03
C ILE A 62 3.27 2.95 -10.62
N TYR A 63 4.48 2.93 -11.19
CA TYR A 63 5.51 3.91 -10.86
C TYR A 63 5.13 5.33 -11.30
N ARG A 64 4.47 5.47 -12.47
CA ARG A 64 3.96 6.78 -12.92
C ARG A 64 2.90 7.34 -11.99
N ARG A 65 1.98 6.49 -11.48
CA ARG A 65 0.97 6.90 -10.49
C ARG A 65 1.60 7.35 -9.20
N ILE A 66 2.55 6.59 -8.68
CA ILE A 66 3.27 6.95 -7.47
C ILE A 66 4.00 8.28 -7.67
N LEU A 67 4.73 8.47 -8.77
CA LEU A 67 5.44 9.71 -9.07
C LEU A 67 4.48 10.90 -9.23
N ALA A 68 3.39 10.74 -9.97
CA ALA A 68 2.37 11.78 -10.11
C ALA A 68 1.77 12.19 -8.75
N GLY A 69 1.60 11.24 -7.84
CA GLY A 69 1.16 11.52 -6.48
C GLY A 69 2.23 12.23 -5.66
N LEU A 70 3.49 11.81 -5.74
CA LEU A 70 4.61 12.45 -5.05
C LEU A 70 4.79 13.92 -5.48
N ASP A 71 4.47 14.25 -6.74
CA ASP A 71 4.54 15.63 -7.23
C ASP A 71 3.42 16.53 -6.68
N ARG A 72 2.38 15.94 -6.08
CA ARG A 72 1.29 16.66 -5.41
C ARG A 72 1.47 16.80 -3.89
N VAL A 73 2.44 16.11 -3.31
CA VAL A 73 2.74 16.25 -1.87
C VAL A 73 3.21 17.67 -1.58
N ALA A 74 2.48 18.38 -0.73
CA ALA A 74 2.88 19.69 -0.23
C ALA A 74 3.80 19.55 0.98
N GLY A 75 4.89 20.31 0.99
CA GLY A 75 5.83 20.33 2.10
C GLY A 75 7.28 20.19 1.65
N PRO A 76 8.20 20.21 2.62
CA PRO A 76 9.63 20.07 2.35
C PRO A 76 9.99 18.61 1.97
N ASP A 77 11.21 18.42 1.49
CA ASP A 77 11.72 17.13 1.02
C ASP A 77 11.79 16.03 2.08
N ASP A 78 11.75 16.38 3.36
CA ASP A 78 11.68 15.44 4.49
C ASP A 78 10.24 15.07 4.90
N THR A 79 9.22 15.61 4.22
CA THR A 79 7.83 15.18 4.43
C THR A 79 7.71 13.68 4.24
N MET A 80 7.19 12.97 5.27
CA MET A 80 6.97 11.53 5.18
C MET A 80 5.81 11.20 4.26
N VAL A 81 6.02 10.23 3.38
CA VAL A 81 5.01 9.70 2.47
C VAL A 81 4.84 8.21 2.72
N TYR A 82 3.60 7.78 2.88
CA TYR A 82 3.20 6.38 3.05
C TYR A 82 2.42 5.92 1.83
N LEU A 83 2.83 4.82 1.23
CA LEU A 83 2.09 4.22 0.11
C LEU A 83 0.88 3.44 0.64
N ILE A 84 -0.26 3.63 0.00
CA ILE A 84 -1.54 3.02 0.37
C ILE A 84 -2.11 2.25 -0.82
N GLU A 85 -2.42 0.98 -0.62
CA GLU A 85 -3.05 0.10 -1.62
C GLU A 85 -4.52 -0.16 -1.30
N ASP A 86 -5.25 -0.59 -2.31
CA ASP A 86 -6.71 -0.73 -2.31
C ASP A 86 -7.24 -2.03 -1.68
N ASP A 87 -6.36 -2.85 -1.12
CA ASP A 87 -6.71 -4.12 -0.47
C ASP A 87 -5.95 -4.35 0.84
N VAL A 88 -5.30 -3.33 1.37
CA VAL A 88 -4.56 -3.42 2.63
C VAL A 88 -5.23 -2.59 3.72
N ILE A 89 -5.38 -3.19 4.89
CA ILE A 89 -5.81 -2.52 6.11
C ILE A 89 -4.59 -2.19 6.94
N TYR A 90 -4.38 -0.90 7.19
CA TYR A 90 -3.24 -0.42 7.94
C TYR A 90 -3.57 -0.21 9.41
N CYS A 91 -2.66 -0.60 10.29
CA CYS A 91 -2.68 -0.18 11.69
C CYS A 91 -2.18 1.25 11.84
N ARG A 92 -2.58 1.92 12.91
CA ARG A 92 -2.27 3.34 13.13
C ARG A 92 -0.77 3.61 13.24
N ASP A 93 -0.05 2.78 13.98
CA ASP A 93 1.40 2.92 14.22
C ASP A 93 2.26 2.71 12.95
N HIS A 94 1.67 2.25 11.85
CA HIS A 94 2.31 2.27 10.54
C HIS A 94 2.68 3.70 10.10
N PHE A 95 1.89 4.69 10.50
CA PHE A 95 2.00 6.08 10.07
C PHE A 95 2.81 6.98 11.02
N ASP A 96 3.42 6.40 12.05
CA ASP A 96 4.17 7.15 13.08
C ASP A 96 5.70 7.15 12.84
N GLN A 97 6.14 6.84 11.61
CA GLN A 97 7.56 6.75 11.30
C GLN A 97 8.18 8.13 11.06
N PRO A 98 9.33 8.47 11.73
CA PRO A 98 10.04 9.71 11.48
C PRO A 98 10.84 9.64 10.17
N PRO A 99 11.09 10.77 9.50
CA PRO A 99 11.95 10.82 8.33
C PRO A 99 13.39 10.44 8.70
N ARG A 100 14.07 9.71 7.83
CA ARG A 100 15.46 9.23 8.01
C ARG A 100 16.30 9.52 6.76
N GLY A 101 16.32 10.77 6.33
CA GLY A 101 17.09 11.20 5.16
C GLY A 101 16.59 10.54 3.86
N LEU A 102 17.52 10.07 3.04
CA LEU A 102 17.22 9.45 1.74
C LEU A 102 16.94 7.93 1.82
N GLN A 103 16.44 7.46 2.96
CA GLN A 103 16.04 6.07 3.13
C GLN A 103 14.56 5.87 2.85
N VAL A 104 14.23 4.74 2.26
CA VAL A 104 12.88 4.19 2.23
C VAL A 104 12.77 3.04 3.24
N PHE A 105 11.59 2.83 3.80
CA PHE A 105 11.37 1.87 4.89
C PHE A 105 10.24 0.94 4.57
N TYR A 106 10.36 -0.32 4.98
CA TYR A 106 9.32 -1.32 4.89
C TYR A 106 8.86 -1.75 6.28
N ASN A 107 7.54 -1.71 6.50
CA ASN A 107 6.96 -2.43 7.61
C ASN A 107 7.00 -3.93 7.31
N LEU A 108 7.73 -4.68 8.11
CA LEU A 108 7.84 -6.13 7.95
C LEU A 108 6.71 -6.90 8.67
N ASN A 109 5.83 -6.20 9.36
CA ASN A 109 4.68 -6.80 10.02
C ASN A 109 3.44 -6.77 9.10
N LEU A 110 3.45 -7.64 8.10
CA LEU A 110 2.37 -7.85 7.14
C LEU A 110 1.77 -9.24 7.33
N ALA A 111 0.46 -9.32 7.32
CA ALA A 111 -0.28 -10.56 7.30
C ALA A 111 -1.23 -10.62 6.11
N TYR A 112 -1.38 -11.78 5.51
CA TYR A 112 -2.38 -12.04 4.49
C TYR A 112 -3.62 -12.65 5.12
N MET A 113 -4.80 -12.17 4.71
CA MET A 113 -6.05 -12.83 5.04
C MET A 113 -6.24 -14.02 4.11
N CYS A 114 -6.52 -15.17 4.72
CA CYS A 114 -6.88 -16.40 4.03
C CYS A 114 -8.40 -16.63 4.09
N SER A 115 -8.92 -17.52 3.26
CA SER A 115 -10.30 -17.97 3.33
C SER A 115 -10.65 -18.53 4.72
N GLY A 116 -11.90 -18.36 5.14
CA GLY A 116 -12.39 -18.91 6.41
C GLY A 116 -11.99 -18.12 7.66
N GLY A 117 -11.54 -16.87 7.52
CA GLY A 117 -11.22 -16.02 8.68
C GLY A 117 -9.88 -16.32 9.33
N TYR A 118 -8.94 -16.84 8.59
CA TYR A 118 -7.57 -17.07 9.01
C TYR A 118 -6.64 -15.99 8.44
N TYR A 119 -5.52 -15.75 9.10
CA TYR A 119 -4.44 -14.94 8.58
C TYR A 119 -3.10 -15.69 8.64
N TRP A 120 -2.19 -15.28 7.80
CA TRP A 120 -0.84 -15.83 7.73
C TRP A 120 0.18 -14.70 7.71
N HIS A 121 1.12 -14.72 8.66
CA HIS A 121 2.21 -13.76 8.71
C HIS A 121 3.22 -13.98 7.59
N LEU A 122 3.47 -12.93 6.82
CA LEU A 122 4.51 -12.91 5.81
C LEU A 122 5.81 -12.41 6.45
N LYS A 123 6.59 -13.33 7.03
CA LYS A 123 7.83 -12.96 7.71
C LYS A 123 8.87 -12.44 6.73
N GLY A 124 9.30 -11.18 6.93
CA GLY A 124 10.43 -10.59 6.21
C GLY A 124 10.18 -10.23 4.75
N ALA A 125 8.96 -10.35 4.25
CA ALA A 125 8.65 -9.91 2.91
C ALA A 125 8.50 -8.39 2.86
N ILE A 126 9.07 -7.80 1.81
CA ILE A 126 8.86 -6.41 1.44
C ILE A 126 7.73 -6.32 0.41
N ALA A 127 6.90 -5.30 0.51
CA ALA A 127 5.83 -5.02 -0.44
C ALA A 127 5.63 -3.51 -0.60
N LEU A 128 5.22 -3.06 -1.77
CA LEU A 128 4.97 -1.62 -2.02
C LEU A 128 3.96 -1.04 -1.03
N SER A 129 2.93 -1.81 -0.68
CA SER A 129 1.95 -1.44 0.34
C SER A 129 2.53 -1.18 1.73
N GLN A 130 3.74 -1.64 2.00
CA GLN A 130 4.41 -1.48 3.29
C GLN A 130 5.47 -0.39 3.28
N LEU A 131 5.61 0.32 2.16
CA LEU A 131 6.68 1.28 1.92
C LEU A 131 6.30 2.67 2.42
N CYS A 132 7.23 3.30 3.12
CA CYS A 132 7.22 4.73 3.41
C CYS A 132 8.63 5.32 3.31
N GLY A 133 8.72 6.64 3.26
CA GLY A 133 9.98 7.36 3.23
C GLY A 133 9.78 8.87 3.12
N SER A 134 10.87 9.64 3.21
CA SER A 134 10.81 11.06 2.92
C SER A 134 10.45 11.30 1.44
N LEU A 135 9.84 12.44 1.15
CA LEU A 135 9.43 12.80 -0.21
C LEU A 135 10.61 12.73 -1.18
N ALA A 136 11.80 13.22 -0.78
CA ALA A 136 13.01 13.13 -1.58
C ALA A 136 13.44 11.68 -1.84
N ALA A 137 13.44 10.83 -0.79
CA ALA A 137 13.78 9.41 -0.93
C ALA A 137 12.83 8.66 -1.86
N MET A 138 11.53 8.91 -1.71
CA MET A 138 10.49 8.28 -2.52
C MET A 138 10.59 8.71 -3.99
N ARG A 139 10.79 10.01 -4.25
CA ARG A 139 11.00 10.52 -5.63
C ARG A 139 12.22 9.87 -6.28
N LEU A 140 13.34 9.81 -5.58
CA LEU A 140 14.56 9.19 -6.09
C LEU A 140 14.34 7.71 -6.39
N ALA A 141 13.77 6.96 -5.45
CA ALA A 141 13.53 5.54 -5.58
C ALA A 141 12.61 5.22 -6.78
N PHE A 142 11.47 5.91 -6.90
CA PHE A 142 10.50 5.60 -7.95
C PHE A 142 10.88 6.15 -9.34
N ARG A 143 11.64 7.24 -9.44
CA ARG A 143 12.26 7.64 -10.72
C ARG A 143 13.25 6.59 -11.22
N THR A 144 14.08 6.07 -10.33
CA THR A 144 15.02 4.98 -10.67
C THR A 144 14.26 3.72 -11.09
N LYS A 145 13.21 3.32 -10.34
CA LYS A 145 12.38 2.16 -10.69
C LYS A 145 11.68 2.31 -12.04
N LEU A 146 11.15 3.48 -12.33
CA LEU A 146 10.54 3.74 -13.63
C LEU A 146 11.57 3.59 -14.77
N LEU A 147 12.76 4.15 -14.62
CA LEU A 147 13.84 4.00 -15.62
C LEU A 147 14.24 2.55 -15.81
N GLU A 148 14.48 1.80 -14.71
CA GLU A 148 14.78 0.36 -14.76
C GLU A 148 13.68 -0.42 -15.50
N CYS A 149 12.41 -0.05 -15.26
CA CYS A 149 11.27 -0.70 -15.87
C CYS A 149 11.21 -0.39 -17.39
N LEU A 150 11.34 0.87 -17.79
CA LEU A 150 11.31 1.28 -19.19
C LEU A 150 12.47 0.67 -19.99
N GLU A 151 13.64 0.52 -19.38
CA GLU A 151 14.80 -0.13 -19.98
C GLU A 151 14.75 -1.67 -19.89
N ARG A 152 13.64 -2.23 -19.38
CA ARG A 152 13.44 -3.69 -19.19
C ARG A 152 14.51 -4.36 -18.32
N ARG A 153 15.10 -3.61 -17.38
CA ARG A 153 16.13 -4.08 -16.42
C ARG A 153 15.57 -4.31 -15.02
N LEU A 154 14.25 -4.30 -14.87
CA LEU A 154 13.57 -4.42 -13.58
C LEU A 154 13.79 -5.81 -12.98
N ALA A 155 14.58 -5.90 -11.92
CA ALA A 155 14.83 -7.13 -11.19
C ALA A 155 13.75 -7.44 -10.14
N CYS A 156 13.20 -6.41 -9.49
CA CYS A 156 12.12 -6.52 -8.53
C CYS A 156 11.25 -5.26 -8.58
N VAL A 157 10.00 -5.38 -8.14
CA VAL A 157 9.03 -4.27 -8.16
C VAL A 157 9.36 -3.25 -7.07
N GLU A 158 9.74 -3.72 -5.90
CA GLU A 158 10.05 -2.90 -4.73
C GLU A 158 11.39 -2.19 -4.89
N PRO A 159 11.53 -0.92 -4.41
CA PRO A 159 12.82 -0.26 -4.23
C PRO A 159 13.69 -0.97 -3.20
N ALA A 160 14.41 -2.01 -3.62
CA ALA A 160 15.27 -2.84 -2.77
C ALA A 160 16.50 -3.32 -3.53
N GLY A 161 17.54 -3.73 -2.79
CA GLY A 161 18.78 -4.29 -3.36
C GLY A 161 19.85 -3.23 -3.63
N LYS A 162 20.78 -3.52 -4.55
CA LYS A 162 21.91 -2.64 -4.88
C LYS A 162 21.42 -1.27 -5.37
N GLY A 163 21.90 -0.19 -4.76
CA GLY A 163 21.58 1.19 -5.15
C GLY A 163 20.46 1.84 -4.37
N TYR A 164 19.77 1.10 -3.50
CA TYR A 164 18.73 1.65 -2.62
C TYR A 164 19.16 1.58 -1.16
N VAL A 165 19.01 2.69 -0.45
CA VAL A 165 19.17 2.72 1.01
C VAL A 165 17.82 2.37 1.61
N THR A 166 17.67 1.14 2.07
CA THR A 166 16.44 0.63 2.64
C THR A 166 16.59 0.38 4.13
N GLY A 167 15.55 0.73 4.88
CA GLY A 167 15.38 0.39 6.28
C GLY A 167 14.15 -0.49 6.49
N THR A 168 14.00 -0.97 7.69
CA THR A 168 12.82 -1.74 8.09
C THR A 168 12.32 -1.30 9.44
N PHE A 169 11.03 -1.54 9.70
CA PHE A 169 10.41 -1.37 11.00
C PHE A 169 9.31 -2.42 11.20
N HIS A 170 8.81 -2.52 12.42
CA HIS A 170 7.70 -3.40 12.77
C HIS A 170 6.66 -2.61 13.55
N THR A 171 5.42 -2.75 13.16
CA THR A 171 4.27 -2.27 13.94
C THR A 171 3.88 -3.29 15.00
N HIS A 172 3.18 -2.88 16.06
CA HIS A 172 2.66 -3.81 17.07
C HIS A 172 1.60 -4.74 16.52
N ILE A 173 0.72 -4.20 15.67
CA ILE A 173 -0.34 -4.91 14.99
C ILE A 173 0.07 -5.04 13.52
N PRO A 174 -0.05 -6.21 12.89
CA PRO A 174 0.26 -6.35 11.49
C PRO A 174 -0.70 -5.54 10.62
N ASN A 175 -0.21 -5.00 9.51
CA ASN A 175 -1.08 -4.61 8.42
C ASN A 175 -1.67 -5.85 7.77
N LEU A 176 -2.93 -5.79 7.34
CA LEU A 176 -3.64 -6.94 6.80
C LEU A 176 -3.94 -6.73 5.32
N ASP A 177 -3.28 -7.52 4.47
CA ASP A 177 -3.55 -7.61 3.04
C ASP A 177 -4.75 -8.54 2.81
N ILE A 178 -5.85 -7.96 2.32
CA ILE A 178 -7.07 -8.69 1.98
C ILE A 178 -7.00 -9.06 0.51
N ARG A 179 -6.42 -10.21 0.22
CA ARG A 179 -6.38 -10.69 -1.15
C ARG A 179 -7.78 -11.02 -1.63
N SER A 180 -8.26 -10.24 -2.59
CA SER A 180 -9.50 -10.54 -3.29
C SER A 180 -9.37 -11.85 -4.07
N GLY A 181 -10.47 -12.55 -4.32
CA GLY A 181 -10.52 -13.79 -5.09
C GLY A 181 -9.84 -13.74 -6.48
N TYR A 182 -9.49 -12.57 -6.96
CA TYR A 182 -8.67 -12.37 -8.16
C TYR A 182 -7.23 -12.87 -8.02
N ASN A 183 -6.72 -12.98 -6.78
CA ASN A 183 -5.37 -13.49 -6.48
C ASN A 183 -5.39 -14.74 -5.60
N ALA A 184 -6.54 -15.23 -5.20
CA ALA A 184 -6.66 -16.22 -4.13
C ALA A 184 -7.10 -17.58 -4.64
N THR A 185 -6.19 -18.36 -5.13
CA THR A 185 -6.26 -19.82 -5.05
C THR A 185 -5.78 -20.29 -3.66
N TRP A 186 -6.25 -19.65 -2.59
CA TRP A 186 -5.66 -19.84 -1.28
C TRP A 186 -6.35 -20.95 -0.52
N ARG A 187 -5.71 -22.10 -0.50
CA ARG A 187 -5.88 -23.02 0.63
C ARG A 187 -5.28 -22.35 1.86
N THR A 188 -5.94 -22.50 3.01
CA THR A 188 -5.38 -22.06 4.28
C THR A 188 -4.00 -22.69 4.45
N PRO A 189 -2.89 -21.88 4.48
CA PRO A 189 -1.56 -22.45 4.55
C PRO A 189 -1.33 -23.10 5.91
N GLU A 190 -0.40 -24.06 5.95
CA GLU A 190 0.08 -24.59 7.23
C GLU A 190 0.63 -23.46 8.09
N GLY A 191 0.23 -23.42 9.37
CA GLY A 191 0.60 -22.35 10.29
C GLY A 191 -0.25 -21.09 10.22
N ALA A 192 -1.33 -21.06 9.43
CA ALA A 192 -2.30 -19.98 9.49
C ALA A 192 -3.02 -19.94 10.86
N VAL A 193 -3.26 -18.74 11.36
CA VAL A 193 -3.86 -18.48 12.66
C VAL A 193 -5.24 -17.88 12.47
N MET A 194 -6.18 -18.20 13.37
CA MET A 194 -7.53 -17.60 13.30
C MET A 194 -7.45 -16.09 13.48
N LEU A 195 -8.12 -15.36 12.60
CA LEU A 195 -8.09 -13.89 12.57
C LEU A 195 -8.56 -13.27 13.89
N GLN A 196 -9.53 -13.90 14.58
CA GLN A 196 -10.02 -13.46 15.88
C GLN A 196 -8.97 -13.50 17.00
N THR A 197 -7.85 -14.21 16.83
CA THR A 197 -6.74 -14.24 17.79
C THR A 197 -5.66 -13.21 17.47
N MET A 198 -5.83 -12.43 16.40
CA MET A 198 -4.90 -11.38 16.01
C MET A 198 -4.93 -10.24 17.04
N PRO A 199 -3.79 -9.74 17.53
CA PRO A 199 -3.75 -8.56 18.37
C PRO A 199 -4.49 -7.38 17.72
N GLY A 200 -5.36 -6.71 18.47
CA GLY A 200 -6.13 -5.59 17.92
C GLY A 200 -7.24 -6.00 16.93
N TRP A 201 -7.61 -7.26 16.88
CA TRP A 201 -8.59 -7.88 15.99
C TRP A 201 -9.93 -7.14 15.86
N LYS A 202 -10.46 -6.57 16.94
CA LYS A 202 -11.83 -6.02 16.93
C LYS A 202 -12.13 -5.03 15.81
N PRO A 203 -11.27 -4.04 15.50
CA PRO A 203 -11.45 -3.18 14.34
C PRO A 203 -11.47 -3.94 13.00
N TRP A 204 -10.73 -5.05 12.94
CA TRP A 204 -10.62 -5.90 11.76
C TRP A 204 -11.86 -6.77 11.57
N ALA A 205 -12.43 -7.29 12.67
CA ALA A 205 -13.67 -8.06 12.65
C ALA A 205 -14.83 -7.24 12.10
N ASP A 206 -14.95 -5.99 12.55
CA ASP A 206 -15.99 -5.07 12.10
C ASP A 206 -15.85 -4.74 10.60
N MET A 207 -14.62 -4.59 10.12
CA MET A 207 -14.36 -4.40 8.70
C MET A 207 -14.61 -5.65 7.87
N TRP A 208 -14.18 -6.82 8.37
CA TRP A 208 -14.45 -8.09 7.70
C TRP A 208 -15.94 -8.38 7.62
N ALA A 209 -16.69 -8.17 8.69
CA ALA A 209 -18.14 -8.32 8.71
C ALA A 209 -18.83 -7.40 7.69
N ARG A 210 -18.31 -6.17 7.48
CA ARG A 210 -18.87 -5.22 6.53
C ARG A 210 -18.48 -5.48 5.07
N TYR A 211 -17.27 -5.92 4.82
CA TYR A 211 -16.68 -5.92 3.48
C TYR A 211 -16.12 -7.26 3.02
N GLY A 212 -15.81 -8.17 3.93
CA GLY A 212 -15.19 -9.46 3.63
C GLY A 212 -16.17 -10.57 3.30
N GLY A 213 -17.40 -10.51 3.82
CA GLY A 213 -18.41 -11.55 3.62
C GLY A 213 -18.98 -11.64 2.21
N GLY A 214 -18.76 -10.62 1.36
CA GLY A 214 -19.19 -10.62 -0.05
C GLY A 214 -18.13 -11.07 -1.05
N LEU A 215 -16.91 -11.40 -0.59
CA LEU A 215 -15.77 -11.72 -1.44
C LEU A 215 -15.58 -13.22 -1.70
N GLY A 216 -16.47 -14.04 -1.20
CA GLY A 216 -16.39 -15.51 -1.24
C GLY A 216 -17.50 -16.21 -2.04
N GLN A 217 -18.25 -15.48 -2.88
CA GLN A 217 -19.19 -16.10 -3.80
C GLN A 217 -18.82 -15.85 -5.24
#